data_1bc6fe05161efb967f4a63279dfcfd0c
#
_entry.id   1bc6fe05161efb967f4a63279dfcfd0c
#
_cell.length_a   1.000
_cell.length_b   1.000
_cell.length_c   1.000
_cell.angle_alpha   90.00
_cell.angle_beta   90.00
_cell.angle_gamma   90.00
#
_symmetry.space_group_name_H-M   'P 1'
#
loop_
_entity.id
_entity.type
_entity.pdbx_description
1 polymer ?
#
loop_
_entity_poly.entity_id
_entity_poly.type
_entity_poly.pdbx_seq_one_letter_code
_entity_poly.pdbx_strand_id
1 'polypeptide(L)'
;MSLNLEQFLPHARPWVEGLANAFPGKYVKPQFAWWEVAHVLSLITLGGTTILMNLRLIDVGLTQEPPSELYRSLRVWQNLGVIGIVVTGILIGSANAERLYDSAAFIVKMLALIAGIILTYGVSRPVARDDGAVGVAAKIWLVLGGAVFLLGLWVFATSELINPGVFHIITAAAFIVLFAVKARARLVYLGVLIPLIVVQFVWTHIIVKADDYAHLTPVNKTFTVIFAAWIVGVALAQLFRAGRGEAAGPLTRIIGYVTILVWVMGAAAGRWIAFA
;
A
#
# COMPACT_ATOMS: atom_id res chain seq x y z
N MET A 1 14.22 6.56 16.76
CA MET A 1 14.26 7.80 15.95
C MET A 1 13.28 7.63 14.83
N SER A 2 12.23 8.43 14.76
CA SER A 2 11.29 8.46 13.65
C SER A 2 11.96 9.20 12.48
N LEU A 3 12.04 8.56 11.30
CA LEU A 3 12.53 9.20 10.09
C LEU A 3 11.49 10.21 9.60
N ASN A 4 11.82 11.50 9.55
CA ASN A 4 10.96 12.55 9.02
C ASN A 4 11.74 13.45 8.02
N LEU A 5 11.03 14.32 7.30
CA LEU A 5 11.68 15.19 6.31
C LEU A 5 12.59 16.23 6.93
N GLU A 6 12.34 16.66 8.16
CA GLU A 6 13.17 17.61 8.89
C GLU A 6 14.61 17.12 9.03
N GLN A 7 14.82 15.81 9.25
CA GLN A 7 16.16 15.22 9.35
C GLN A 7 16.96 15.30 8.05
N PHE A 8 16.26 15.24 6.90
CA PHE A 8 16.89 15.29 5.59
C PHE A 8 17.05 16.72 5.04
N LEU A 9 16.13 17.62 5.39
CA LEU A 9 16.03 18.96 4.87
C LEU A 9 15.82 20.01 5.96
N PRO A 10 16.68 20.12 6.99
CA PRO A 10 16.45 21.00 8.15
C PRO A 10 16.29 22.47 7.76
N HIS A 11 16.94 22.89 6.69
CA HIS A 11 16.87 24.27 6.19
C HIS A 11 15.55 24.63 5.49
N ALA A 12 14.69 23.64 5.18
CA ALA A 12 13.42 23.88 4.51
C ALA A 12 12.29 24.31 5.47
N ARG A 13 12.48 24.20 6.78
CA ARG A 13 11.43 24.50 7.80
C ARG A 13 10.79 25.89 7.61
N PRO A 14 11.53 27.02 7.44
CA PRO A 14 10.91 28.34 7.29
C PRO A 14 10.03 28.44 6.03
N TRP A 15 10.42 27.75 4.97
CA TRP A 15 9.62 27.68 3.74
C TRP A 15 8.36 26.83 3.95
N VAL A 16 8.50 25.70 4.61
CA VAL A 16 7.37 24.78 4.92
C VAL A 16 6.32 25.48 5.78
N GLU A 17 6.73 26.21 6.84
CA GLU A 17 5.85 27.01 7.70
C GLU A 17 5.08 28.09 6.91
N GLY A 18 5.71 28.65 5.88
CA GLY A 18 5.06 29.62 5.00
C GLY A 18 3.99 29.05 4.05
N LEU A 19 4.04 27.76 3.72
CA LEU A 19 3.17 27.16 2.70
C LEU A 19 1.68 27.22 3.05
N ALA A 20 1.31 27.03 4.31
CA ALA A 20 -0.07 27.08 4.75
C ALA A 20 -0.71 28.48 4.62
N ASN A 21 0.12 29.54 4.59
CA ASN A 21 -0.29 30.94 4.48
C ASN A 21 -0.09 31.50 3.06
N ALA A 22 0.60 30.76 2.19
CA ALA A 22 0.80 31.09 0.78
C ALA A 22 -0.25 30.41 -0.12
N PHE A 23 -0.27 30.78 -1.42
CA PHE A 23 -1.02 30.01 -2.42
C PHE A 23 -0.32 28.65 -2.66
N PRO A 24 -1.05 27.55 -2.75
CA PRO A 24 -2.49 27.38 -2.64
C PRO A 24 -3.01 27.14 -1.20
N GLY A 25 -2.15 26.87 -0.21
CA GLY A 25 -2.51 26.46 1.14
C GLY A 25 -3.54 27.36 1.82
N LYS A 26 -3.36 28.68 1.73
CA LYS A 26 -4.29 29.68 2.28
C LYS A 26 -5.74 29.50 1.80
N TYR A 27 -5.95 29.12 0.55
CA TYR A 27 -7.28 28.94 -0.03
C TYR A 27 -7.85 27.54 0.20
N VAL A 28 -6.99 26.54 0.34
CA VAL A 28 -7.40 25.15 0.63
C VAL A 28 -7.80 24.98 2.08
N LYS A 29 -7.13 25.64 3.02
CA LYS A 29 -7.33 25.49 4.46
C LYS A 29 -8.78 25.71 4.92
N PRO A 30 -9.51 26.76 4.49
CA PRO A 30 -10.92 26.97 4.86
C PRO A 30 -11.88 25.92 4.27
N GLN A 31 -11.47 25.25 3.18
CA GLN A 31 -12.27 24.26 2.45
C GLN A 31 -11.68 22.85 2.55
N PHE A 32 -10.86 22.62 3.56
CA PHE A 32 -10.05 21.40 3.69
C PHE A 32 -10.88 20.11 3.53
N ALA A 33 -12.05 20.05 4.17
CA ALA A 33 -12.92 18.88 4.12
C ALA A 33 -13.34 18.49 2.69
N TRP A 34 -13.62 19.47 1.83
CA TRP A 34 -13.98 19.20 0.43
C TRP A 34 -12.81 18.63 -0.38
N TRP A 35 -11.61 19.17 -0.15
CA TRP A 35 -10.41 18.69 -0.81
C TRP A 35 -10.02 17.29 -0.32
N GLU A 36 -10.25 17.01 0.96
CA GLU A 36 -10.05 15.67 1.53
C GLU A 36 -11.01 14.65 0.90
N VAL A 37 -12.30 15.00 0.75
CA VAL A 37 -13.27 14.15 0.04
C VAL A 37 -12.82 13.89 -1.39
N ALA A 38 -12.41 14.92 -2.13
CA ALA A 38 -11.92 14.77 -3.50
C ALA A 38 -10.67 13.86 -3.56
N HIS A 39 -9.77 13.97 -2.57
CA HIS A 39 -8.57 13.13 -2.46
C HIS A 39 -8.93 11.66 -2.21
N VAL A 40 -9.85 11.40 -1.29
CA VAL A 40 -10.34 10.05 -0.98
C VAL A 40 -11.04 9.43 -2.18
N LEU A 41 -11.91 10.18 -2.88
CA LEU A 41 -12.57 9.70 -4.11
C LEU A 41 -11.56 9.38 -5.21
N SER A 42 -10.52 10.20 -5.36
CA SER A 42 -9.43 9.93 -6.31
C SER A 42 -8.66 8.66 -5.94
N LEU A 43 -8.41 8.44 -4.64
CA LEU A 43 -7.78 7.23 -4.13
C LEU A 43 -8.64 5.99 -4.37
N ILE A 44 -9.95 6.08 -4.13
CA ILE A 44 -10.90 4.98 -4.39
C ILE A 44 -10.91 4.63 -5.88
N THR A 45 -10.95 5.65 -6.75
CA THR A 45 -10.95 5.45 -8.21
C THR A 45 -9.67 4.78 -8.67
N LEU A 46 -8.52 5.29 -8.24
CA LEU A 46 -7.21 4.72 -8.58
C LEU A 46 -7.01 3.33 -7.98
N GLY A 47 -7.24 3.20 -6.68
CA GLY A 47 -7.05 1.96 -5.94
C GLY A 47 -7.99 0.87 -6.43
N GLY A 48 -9.28 1.17 -6.57
CA GLY A 48 -10.28 0.21 -7.05
C GLY A 48 -9.98 -0.32 -8.45
N THR A 49 -9.68 0.59 -9.40
CA THR A 49 -9.34 0.19 -10.77
C THR A 49 -8.02 -0.57 -10.86
N THR A 50 -7.03 -0.20 -10.07
CA THR A 50 -5.74 -0.89 -10.01
C THR A 50 -5.89 -2.27 -9.38
N ILE A 51 -6.65 -2.39 -8.29
CA ILE A 51 -6.93 -3.68 -7.65
C ILE A 51 -7.65 -4.60 -8.63
N LEU A 52 -8.73 -4.15 -9.28
CA LEU A 52 -9.48 -4.96 -10.25
C LEU A 52 -8.59 -5.49 -11.37
N MET A 53 -7.77 -4.64 -11.98
CA MET A 53 -6.84 -5.04 -13.03
C MET A 53 -5.83 -6.08 -12.54
N ASN A 54 -5.27 -5.89 -11.34
CA ASN A 54 -4.27 -6.80 -10.80
C ASN A 54 -4.88 -8.10 -10.26
N LEU A 55 -6.10 -8.08 -9.75
CA LEU A 55 -6.85 -9.31 -9.42
C LEU A 55 -7.03 -10.17 -10.67
N ARG A 56 -7.29 -9.57 -11.83
CA ARG A 56 -7.35 -10.30 -13.09
C ARG A 56 -5.99 -10.90 -13.48
N LEU A 57 -4.89 -10.17 -13.27
CA LEU A 57 -3.54 -10.69 -13.54
C LEU A 57 -3.16 -11.88 -12.65
N ILE A 58 -3.73 -12.00 -11.46
CA ILE A 58 -3.51 -13.14 -10.55
C ILE A 58 -4.58 -14.25 -10.69
N ASP A 59 -5.43 -14.19 -11.72
CA ASP A 59 -6.54 -15.12 -11.94
C ASP A 59 -7.57 -15.15 -10.81
N VAL A 60 -7.88 -13.99 -10.20
CA VAL A 60 -8.90 -13.84 -9.17
C VAL A 60 -9.95 -12.82 -9.62
N GLY A 61 -11.23 -13.20 -9.56
CA GLY A 61 -12.34 -12.36 -10.06
C GLY A 61 -12.31 -12.23 -11.58
N LEU A 62 -13.24 -11.56 -12.18
CA LEU A 62 -13.36 -11.22 -13.61
C LEU A 62 -12.54 -12.07 -14.60
N THR A 63 -12.46 -13.39 -14.35
CA THR A 63 -11.57 -14.32 -15.07
C THR A 63 -12.05 -14.65 -16.48
N GLN A 64 -13.27 -14.28 -16.83
CA GLN A 64 -13.85 -14.51 -18.15
C GLN A 64 -13.35 -13.51 -19.19
N GLU A 65 -12.96 -12.29 -18.75
CA GLU A 65 -12.48 -11.25 -19.64
C GLU A 65 -10.95 -11.30 -19.77
N PRO A 66 -10.38 -11.09 -20.96
CA PRO A 66 -8.94 -10.99 -21.13
C PRO A 66 -8.39 -9.76 -20.39
N PRO A 67 -7.16 -9.82 -19.85
CA PRO A 67 -6.55 -8.68 -19.16
C PRO A 67 -6.49 -7.41 -20.01
N SER A 68 -6.29 -7.53 -21.32
CA SER A 68 -6.22 -6.41 -22.25
C SER A 68 -7.53 -5.64 -22.38
N GLU A 69 -8.68 -6.31 -22.30
CA GLU A 69 -9.99 -5.66 -22.34
C GLU A 69 -10.27 -4.91 -21.05
N LEU A 70 -9.96 -5.54 -19.93
CA LEU A 70 -10.08 -4.87 -18.63
C LEU A 70 -9.18 -3.65 -18.55
N TYR A 71 -7.93 -3.74 -19.06
CA TYR A 71 -7.03 -2.60 -19.18
C TYR A 71 -7.65 -1.46 -20.01
N ARG A 72 -8.25 -1.74 -21.18
CA ARG A 72 -8.88 -0.72 -22.03
C ARG A 72 -10.01 0.00 -21.30
N SER A 73 -10.83 -0.74 -20.57
CA SER A 73 -11.96 -0.21 -19.80
C SER A 73 -11.53 0.63 -18.61
N LEU A 74 -10.46 0.24 -17.90
CA LEU A 74 -10.04 0.87 -16.65
C LEU A 74 -8.98 1.98 -16.81
N ARG A 75 -8.24 2.03 -17.93
CA ARG A 75 -7.09 2.94 -18.09
C ARG A 75 -7.43 4.43 -17.91
N VAL A 76 -8.61 4.85 -18.35
CA VAL A 76 -9.06 6.24 -18.23
C VAL A 76 -9.31 6.58 -16.77
N TRP A 77 -10.01 5.72 -16.05
CA TRP A 77 -10.29 5.89 -14.63
C TRP A 77 -9.02 5.87 -13.77
N GLN A 78 -8.06 4.99 -14.11
CA GLN A 78 -6.74 5.00 -13.45
C GLN A 78 -6.01 6.33 -13.67
N ASN A 79 -6.02 6.88 -14.88
CA ASN A 79 -5.39 8.17 -15.18
C ASN A 79 -6.07 9.30 -14.39
N LEU A 80 -7.40 9.34 -14.39
CA LEU A 80 -8.16 10.33 -13.62
C LEU A 80 -7.86 10.21 -12.12
N GLY A 81 -7.78 8.97 -11.61
CA GLY A 81 -7.45 8.71 -10.21
C GLY A 81 -6.03 9.18 -9.85
N VAL A 82 -5.02 8.93 -10.70
CA VAL A 82 -3.64 9.40 -10.46
C VAL A 82 -3.56 10.92 -10.52
N ILE A 83 -4.16 11.55 -11.53
CA ILE A 83 -4.20 13.01 -11.64
C ILE A 83 -4.89 13.61 -10.41
N GLY A 84 -6.05 13.05 -10.05
CA GLY A 84 -6.83 13.50 -8.90
C GLY A 84 -6.04 13.39 -7.60
N ILE A 85 -5.39 12.24 -7.32
CA ILE A 85 -4.65 12.04 -6.06
C ILE A 85 -3.40 12.93 -5.98
N VAL A 86 -2.72 13.19 -7.11
CA VAL A 86 -1.55 14.07 -7.15
C VAL A 86 -1.98 15.54 -6.95
N VAL A 87 -2.97 16.01 -7.71
CA VAL A 87 -3.44 17.40 -7.62
C VAL A 87 -4.00 17.69 -6.22
N THR A 88 -4.93 16.87 -5.75
CA THR A 88 -5.51 17.06 -4.42
C THR A 88 -4.49 16.86 -3.30
N GLY A 89 -3.52 15.95 -3.49
CA GLY A 89 -2.43 15.72 -2.56
C GLY A 89 -1.52 16.93 -2.40
N ILE A 90 -1.19 17.63 -3.49
CA ILE A 90 -0.42 18.88 -3.47
C ILE A 90 -1.23 19.98 -2.74
N LEU A 91 -2.52 20.11 -3.05
CA LEU A 91 -3.38 21.10 -2.44
C LEU A 91 -3.52 20.90 -0.93
N ILE A 92 -3.90 19.70 -0.50
CA ILE A 92 -4.03 19.33 0.92
C ILE A 92 -2.67 19.42 1.61
N GLY A 93 -1.62 18.96 0.95
CA GLY A 93 -0.25 18.98 1.46
C GLY A 93 0.24 20.38 1.73
N SER A 94 -0.06 21.36 0.87
CA SER A 94 0.31 22.75 1.10
C SER A 94 -0.40 23.37 2.31
N ALA A 95 -1.64 22.97 2.60
CA ALA A 95 -2.40 23.44 3.76
C ALA A 95 -1.92 22.85 5.09
N ASN A 96 -1.29 21.66 5.07
CA ASN A 96 -0.81 20.91 6.24
C ASN A 96 0.69 20.62 6.17
N ALA A 97 1.47 21.48 5.53
CA ALA A 97 2.86 21.22 5.19
C ALA A 97 3.75 20.91 6.41
N GLU A 98 3.59 21.64 7.52
CA GLU A 98 4.34 21.44 8.75
C GLU A 98 4.14 20.01 9.30
N ARG A 99 2.87 19.59 9.41
CA ARG A 99 2.54 18.25 9.90
C ARG A 99 3.11 17.14 9.00
N LEU A 100 3.10 17.33 7.69
CA LEU A 100 3.66 16.38 6.75
C LEU A 100 5.19 16.33 6.83
N TYR A 101 5.81 17.47 7.06
CA TYR A 101 7.25 17.60 7.18
C TYR A 101 7.81 16.84 8.40
N ASP A 102 7.07 16.83 9.49
CA ASP A 102 7.44 16.14 10.72
C ASP A 102 7.00 14.65 10.76
N SER A 103 6.24 14.21 9.74
CA SER A 103 5.63 12.88 9.73
C SER A 103 6.44 11.84 8.96
N ALA A 104 6.86 10.76 9.65
CA ALA A 104 7.43 9.57 9.01
C ALA A 104 6.42 8.86 8.09
N ALA A 105 5.13 8.89 8.42
CA ALA A 105 4.08 8.31 7.60
C ALA A 105 3.98 9.00 6.23
N PHE A 106 4.31 10.28 6.15
CA PHE A 106 4.35 11.00 4.89
C PHE A 106 5.46 10.48 3.96
N ILE A 107 6.65 10.17 4.50
CA ILE A 107 7.74 9.56 3.71
C ILE A 107 7.29 8.21 3.15
N VAL A 108 6.69 7.35 3.99
CA VAL A 108 6.16 6.05 3.54
C VAL A 108 5.10 6.23 2.44
N LYS A 109 4.18 7.20 2.61
CA LYS A 109 3.16 7.52 1.61
C LYS A 109 3.77 7.96 0.29
N MET A 110 4.80 8.80 0.31
CA MET A 110 5.49 9.26 -0.91
C MET A 110 6.22 8.12 -1.61
N LEU A 111 6.95 7.28 -0.87
CA LEU A 111 7.60 6.10 -1.43
C LEU A 111 6.58 5.12 -2.04
N ALA A 112 5.46 4.90 -1.35
CA ALA A 112 4.38 4.06 -1.87
C ALA A 112 3.74 4.65 -3.13
N LEU A 113 3.53 5.96 -3.19
CA LEU A 113 3.00 6.66 -4.37
C LEU A 113 3.93 6.50 -5.57
N ILE A 114 5.23 6.76 -5.38
CA ILE A 114 6.25 6.63 -6.44
C ILE A 114 6.31 5.18 -6.92
N ALA A 115 6.45 4.21 -6.01
CA ALA A 115 6.47 2.79 -6.33
C ALA A 115 5.18 2.35 -7.02
N GLY A 116 4.02 2.81 -6.53
CA GLY A 116 2.71 2.50 -7.09
C GLY A 116 2.54 3.01 -8.52
N ILE A 117 3.00 4.23 -8.81
CA ILE A 117 3.01 4.78 -10.17
C ILE A 117 3.95 3.96 -11.08
N ILE A 118 5.18 3.69 -10.64
CA ILE A 118 6.14 2.87 -11.40
C ILE A 118 5.55 1.48 -11.70
N LEU A 119 5.05 0.78 -10.68
CA LEU A 119 4.51 -0.57 -10.83
C LEU A 119 3.23 -0.59 -11.65
N THR A 120 2.36 0.41 -11.52
CA THR A 120 1.13 0.47 -12.30
C THR A 120 1.42 0.77 -13.77
N TYR A 121 2.16 1.84 -14.06
CA TYR A 121 2.36 2.33 -15.43
C TYR A 121 3.50 1.61 -16.17
N GLY A 122 4.58 1.30 -15.47
CA GLY A 122 5.75 0.62 -16.05
C GLY A 122 5.62 -0.90 -16.11
N VAL A 123 4.75 -1.51 -15.29
CA VAL A 123 4.70 -2.97 -15.16
C VAL A 123 3.30 -3.51 -15.41
N SER A 124 2.35 -3.26 -14.51
CA SER A 124 1.07 -3.94 -14.48
C SER A 124 0.20 -3.61 -15.70
N ARG A 125 0.18 -2.35 -16.14
CA ARG A 125 -0.57 -1.94 -17.35
C ARG A 125 0.00 -2.52 -18.65
N PRO A 126 1.32 -2.47 -18.95
CA PRO A 126 1.89 -3.17 -20.09
C PRO A 126 1.60 -4.67 -20.08
N VAL A 127 1.78 -5.33 -18.92
CA VAL A 127 1.50 -6.76 -18.78
C VAL A 127 0.01 -7.08 -19.02
N ALA A 128 -0.90 -6.24 -18.49
CA ALA A 128 -2.33 -6.42 -18.75
C ALA A 128 -2.69 -6.17 -20.22
N ARG A 129 -2.10 -5.15 -20.86
CA ARG A 129 -2.29 -4.87 -22.29
C ARG A 129 -1.86 -6.02 -23.18
N ASP A 130 -0.79 -6.71 -22.80
CA ASP A 130 -0.18 -7.80 -23.55
C ASP A 130 -0.62 -9.19 -23.00
N ASP A 131 -1.84 -9.24 -22.42
CA ASP A 131 -2.53 -10.44 -21.91
C ASP A 131 -1.69 -11.33 -20.99
N GLY A 132 -0.91 -10.70 -20.11
CA GLY A 132 -0.08 -11.37 -19.11
C GLY A 132 1.37 -11.60 -19.54
N ALA A 133 1.75 -11.24 -20.78
CA ALA A 133 3.14 -11.34 -21.23
C ALA A 133 4.03 -10.29 -20.56
N VAL A 134 5.17 -10.71 -20.00
CA VAL A 134 6.10 -9.83 -19.27
C VAL A 134 7.31 -9.52 -20.13
N GLY A 135 7.31 -8.35 -20.76
CA GLY A 135 8.42 -7.86 -21.57
C GLY A 135 9.64 -7.42 -20.74
N VAL A 136 10.78 -7.20 -21.41
CA VAL A 136 12.03 -6.78 -20.75
C VAL A 136 11.88 -5.45 -20.01
N ALA A 137 11.22 -4.47 -20.62
CA ALA A 137 10.97 -3.17 -20.00
C ALA A 137 10.18 -3.30 -18.70
N ALA A 138 9.12 -4.14 -18.69
CA ALA A 138 8.34 -4.40 -17.48
C ALA A 138 9.19 -5.03 -16.37
N LYS A 139 10.14 -5.90 -16.68
CA LYS A 139 11.08 -6.49 -15.70
C LYS A 139 11.99 -5.42 -15.07
N ILE A 140 12.52 -4.49 -15.87
CA ILE A 140 13.35 -3.38 -15.37
C ILE A 140 12.53 -2.50 -14.42
N TRP A 141 11.33 -2.08 -14.83
CA TRP A 141 10.43 -1.28 -14.00
C TRP A 141 9.97 -2.02 -12.75
N LEU A 142 9.81 -3.35 -12.81
CA LEU A 142 9.50 -4.20 -11.63
C LEU A 142 10.62 -4.14 -10.59
N VAL A 143 11.88 -4.22 -11.03
CA VAL A 143 13.03 -4.12 -10.13
C VAL A 143 13.10 -2.73 -9.49
N LEU A 144 12.93 -1.67 -10.29
CA LEU A 144 12.98 -0.29 -9.79
C LEU A 144 11.81 -0.01 -8.83
N GLY A 145 10.58 -0.30 -9.24
CA GLY A 145 9.40 -0.09 -8.42
C GLY A 145 9.40 -0.97 -7.16
N GLY A 146 9.89 -2.21 -7.29
CA GLY A 146 10.08 -3.13 -6.16
C GLY A 146 11.11 -2.63 -5.16
N ALA A 147 12.23 -2.06 -5.62
CA ALA A 147 13.24 -1.47 -4.74
C ALA A 147 12.69 -0.27 -3.95
N VAL A 148 11.95 0.64 -4.61
CA VAL A 148 11.29 1.76 -3.93
C VAL A 148 10.23 1.27 -2.94
N PHE A 149 9.47 0.23 -3.29
CA PHE A 149 8.50 -0.38 -2.39
C PHE A 149 9.16 -1.00 -1.15
N LEU A 150 10.26 -1.74 -1.33
CA LEU A 150 11.01 -2.32 -0.22
C LEU A 150 11.62 -1.25 0.68
N LEU A 151 12.10 -0.14 0.12
CA LEU A 151 12.53 1.02 0.88
C LEU A 151 11.38 1.60 1.72
N GLY A 152 10.19 1.73 1.13
CA GLY A 152 8.98 2.17 1.85
C GLY A 152 8.60 1.22 3.00
N LEU A 153 8.66 -0.09 2.77
CA LEU A 153 8.44 -1.09 3.82
C LEU A 153 9.49 -1.01 4.94
N TRP A 154 10.74 -0.79 4.58
CA TRP A 154 11.81 -0.63 5.56
C TRP A 154 11.59 0.62 6.43
N VAL A 155 11.27 1.77 5.83
CA VAL A 155 10.93 2.99 6.57
C VAL A 155 9.72 2.76 7.46
N PHE A 156 8.68 2.10 6.98
CA PHE A 156 7.49 1.76 7.75
C PHE A 156 7.82 0.86 8.95
N ALA A 157 8.66 -0.16 8.76
CA ALA A 157 9.03 -1.10 9.82
C ALA A 157 9.98 -0.50 10.88
N THR A 158 10.79 0.49 10.49
CA THR A 158 11.77 1.13 11.39
C THR A 158 11.22 2.37 12.09
N SER A 159 10.17 2.99 11.55
CA SER A 159 9.49 4.11 12.19
C SER A 159 8.54 3.63 13.28
N GLU A 160 8.25 4.47 14.26
CA GLU A 160 7.31 4.20 15.36
C GLU A 160 5.83 4.26 14.91
N LEU A 161 5.58 4.11 13.63
CA LEU A 161 4.24 4.11 13.02
C LEU A 161 3.44 2.84 13.30
N ILE A 162 4.04 1.86 13.96
CA ILE A 162 3.39 0.59 14.26
C ILE A 162 2.46 0.78 15.45
N ASN A 163 1.20 1.03 15.14
CA ASN A 163 0.16 1.08 16.16
C ASN A 163 -0.19 -0.34 16.63
N PRO A 164 -0.38 -0.48 17.95
CA PRO A 164 -0.63 -1.75 18.59
C PRO A 164 -1.90 -2.45 18.16
N GLY A 165 -1.83 -3.77 18.06
CA GLY A 165 -2.95 -4.65 18.19
C GLY A 165 -3.53 -5.20 16.89
N VAL A 166 -4.67 -5.83 17.05
CA VAL A 166 -5.39 -6.61 16.04
C VAL A 166 -5.85 -5.75 14.86
N PHE A 167 -6.01 -4.46 15.07
CA PHE A 167 -6.46 -3.50 14.05
C PHE A 167 -5.33 -2.95 13.19
N HIS A 168 -4.12 -3.51 13.30
CA HIS A 168 -3.01 -3.11 12.44
C HIS A 168 -3.30 -3.46 10.97
N ILE A 169 -2.86 -2.57 10.05
CA ILE A 169 -3.08 -2.73 8.60
C ILE A 169 -2.55 -4.07 8.05
N ILE A 170 -1.49 -4.62 8.64
CA ILE A 170 -0.91 -5.90 8.23
C ILE A 170 -1.89 -7.05 8.50
N THR A 171 -2.68 -6.98 9.57
CA THR A 171 -3.75 -7.94 9.87
C THR A 171 -4.86 -7.85 8.83
N ALA A 172 -5.26 -6.63 8.45
CA ALA A 172 -6.21 -6.42 7.35
C ALA A 172 -5.66 -6.95 6.02
N ALA A 173 -4.38 -6.73 5.72
CA ALA A 173 -3.73 -7.27 4.53
C ALA A 173 -3.75 -8.81 4.52
N ALA A 174 -3.56 -9.46 5.68
CA ALA A 174 -3.66 -10.92 5.80
C ALA A 174 -5.08 -11.42 5.48
N PHE A 175 -6.13 -10.70 5.87
CA PHE A 175 -7.50 -11.03 5.45
C PHE A 175 -7.72 -10.85 3.94
N ILE A 176 -7.16 -9.81 3.33
CA ILE A 176 -7.25 -9.59 1.87
C ILE A 176 -6.61 -10.75 1.11
N VAL A 177 -5.46 -11.24 1.56
CA VAL A 177 -4.78 -12.40 0.95
C VAL A 177 -5.63 -13.67 0.98
N LEU A 178 -6.55 -13.82 1.96
CA LEU A 178 -7.47 -14.95 2.02
C LEU A 178 -8.31 -15.09 0.74
N PHE A 179 -8.70 -13.99 0.11
CA PHE A 179 -9.47 -14.02 -1.14
C PHE A 179 -8.66 -14.54 -2.33
N ALA A 180 -7.33 -14.40 -2.27
CA ALA A 180 -6.42 -14.90 -3.30
C ALA A 180 -6.07 -16.40 -3.13
N VAL A 181 -6.39 -17.01 -1.99
CA VAL A 181 -6.08 -18.43 -1.69
C VAL A 181 -7.18 -19.35 -2.24
N LYS A 182 -6.80 -20.44 -2.95
CA LYS A 182 -7.75 -21.44 -3.51
C LYS A 182 -8.51 -22.19 -2.40
N ALA A 183 -9.73 -22.64 -2.71
CA ALA A 183 -10.73 -23.13 -1.73
C ALA A 183 -10.21 -24.09 -0.63
N ARG A 184 -9.46 -25.15 -0.97
CA ARG A 184 -8.91 -26.07 0.04
C ARG A 184 -7.80 -25.45 0.88
N ALA A 185 -6.96 -24.62 0.29
CA ALA A 185 -5.88 -23.92 1.00
C ALA A 185 -6.41 -22.82 1.92
N ARG A 186 -7.64 -22.32 1.70
CA ARG A 186 -8.30 -21.34 2.60
C ARG A 186 -8.47 -21.87 4.01
N LEU A 187 -8.85 -23.14 4.16
CA LEU A 187 -9.01 -23.73 5.49
C LEU A 187 -7.66 -23.80 6.24
N VAL A 188 -6.59 -24.18 5.56
CA VAL A 188 -5.24 -24.18 6.14
C VAL A 188 -4.80 -22.75 6.46
N TYR A 189 -5.06 -21.82 5.56
CA TYR A 189 -4.73 -20.41 5.76
C TYR A 189 -5.45 -19.84 6.98
N LEU A 190 -6.77 -20.08 7.11
CA LEU A 190 -7.56 -19.65 8.26
C LEU A 190 -7.14 -20.36 9.55
N GLY A 191 -6.80 -21.65 9.46
CA GLY A 191 -6.31 -22.43 10.59
C GLY A 191 -5.01 -21.89 11.19
N VAL A 192 -4.22 -21.13 10.44
CA VAL A 192 -3.04 -20.42 10.95
C VAL A 192 -3.35 -18.98 11.30
N LEU A 193 -4.10 -18.27 10.46
CA LEU A 193 -4.42 -16.85 10.64
C LEU A 193 -5.21 -16.58 11.91
N ILE A 194 -6.24 -17.39 12.20
CA ILE A 194 -7.10 -17.19 13.37
C ILE A 194 -6.31 -17.36 14.69
N PRO A 195 -5.55 -18.44 14.91
CA PRO A 195 -4.70 -18.55 16.10
C PRO A 195 -3.68 -17.41 16.20
N LEU A 196 -3.10 -16.99 15.10
CA LEU A 196 -2.14 -15.89 15.08
C LEU A 196 -2.77 -14.57 15.57
N ILE A 197 -3.98 -14.26 15.09
CA ILE A 197 -4.75 -13.09 15.53
C ILE A 197 -5.13 -13.20 17.02
N VAL A 198 -5.57 -14.38 17.45
CA VAL A 198 -5.93 -14.61 18.85
C VAL A 198 -4.71 -14.44 19.77
N VAL A 199 -3.57 -15.00 19.41
CA VAL A 199 -2.32 -14.83 20.17
C VAL A 199 -1.89 -13.36 20.20
N GLN A 200 -1.96 -12.66 19.07
CA GLN A 200 -1.69 -11.23 19.03
C GLN A 200 -2.63 -10.46 19.97
N PHE A 201 -3.94 -10.72 19.91
CA PHE A 201 -4.93 -10.06 20.75
C PHE A 201 -4.66 -10.29 22.24
N VAL A 202 -4.47 -11.56 22.64
CA VAL A 202 -4.17 -11.91 24.04
C VAL A 202 -2.91 -11.20 24.52
N TRP A 203 -1.85 -11.21 23.70
CA TRP A 203 -0.57 -10.60 24.09
C TRP A 203 -0.67 -9.08 24.21
N THR A 204 -1.32 -8.42 23.23
CA THR A 204 -1.35 -6.95 23.17
C THR A 204 -2.44 -6.30 24.03
N HIS A 205 -3.46 -7.05 24.49
CA HIS A 205 -4.57 -6.50 25.27
C HIS A 205 -4.70 -7.09 26.67
N ILE A 206 -4.19 -8.31 26.90
CA ILE A 206 -4.35 -9.01 28.16
C ILE A 206 -3.02 -9.10 28.92
N ILE A 207 -1.93 -9.49 28.24
CA ILE A 207 -0.61 -9.68 28.88
C ILE A 207 0.11 -8.35 29.02
N VAL A 208 0.22 -7.59 27.94
CA VAL A 208 0.78 -6.25 27.92
C VAL A 208 -0.38 -5.27 27.89
N LYS A 209 -0.56 -4.48 28.93
CA LYS A 209 -1.66 -3.51 28.98
C LYS A 209 -1.53 -2.48 27.86
N ALA A 210 -2.66 -2.07 27.29
CA ALA A 210 -2.73 -1.21 26.11
C ALA A 210 -2.12 0.20 26.32
N ASP A 211 -1.89 0.61 27.56
CA ASP A 211 -1.25 1.86 27.96
C ASP A 211 0.27 1.74 28.16
N ASP A 212 0.81 0.52 28.17
CA ASP A 212 2.25 0.27 28.29
C ASP A 212 2.95 0.22 26.93
N TYR A 213 3.10 1.38 26.30
CA TYR A 213 3.70 1.51 24.97
C TYR A 213 5.15 1.02 24.88
N ALA A 214 5.92 1.07 25.96
CA ALA A 214 7.32 0.64 25.96
C ALA A 214 7.44 -0.87 25.71
N HIS A 215 6.58 -1.68 26.34
CA HIS A 215 6.55 -3.13 26.15
C HIS A 215 5.70 -3.53 24.95
N LEU A 216 4.71 -2.73 24.58
CA LEU A 216 3.80 -3.00 23.48
C LEU A 216 4.47 -2.86 22.10
N THR A 217 5.34 -1.85 21.91
CA THR A 217 6.03 -1.58 20.65
C THR A 217 6.85 -2.78 20.14
N PRO A 218 7.75 -3.41 20.92
CA PRO A 218 8.50 -4.58 20.42
C PRO A 218 7.60 -5.77 20.12
N VAL A 219 6.53 -6.00 20.87
CA VAL A 219 5.56 -7.07 20.61
C VAL A 219 4.86 -6.82 19.26
N ASN A 220 4.41 -5.61 19.00
CA ASN A 220 3.77 -5.26 17.74
C ASN A 220 4.70 -5.37 16.55
N LYS A 221 5.96 -4.94 16.68
CA LYS A 221 6.98 -5.15 15.64
C LYS A 221 7.14 -6.63 15.32
N THR A 222 7.21 -7.47 16.33
CA THR A 222 7.31 -8.92 16.17
C THR A 222 6.12 -9.50 15.41
N PHE A 223 4.88 -9.16 15.79
CA PHE A 223 3.69 -9.61 15.08
C PHE A 223 3.62 -9.08 13.65
N THR A 224 4.02 -7.82 13.42
CA THR A 224 4.10 -7.26 12.06
C THR A 224 5.03 -8.09 11.17
N VAL A 225 6.20 -8.45 11.67
CA VAL A 225 7.16 -9.31 10.94
C VAL A 225 6.58 -10.70 10.69
N ILE A 226 5.92 -11.31 11.70
CA ILE A 226 5.28 -12.63 11.56
C ILE A 226 4.18 -12.59 10.49
N PHE A 227 3.27 -11.60 10.52
CA PHE A 227 2.23 -11.45 9.51
C PHE A 227 2.80 -11.18 8.12
N ALA A 228 3.81 -10.32 8.00
CA ALA A 228 4.49 -10.07 6.73
C ALA A 228 5.13 -11.34 6.18
N ALA A 229 5.85 -12.09 7.01
CA ALA A 229 6.46 -13.37 6.63
C ALA A 229 5.41 -14.39 6.21
N TRP A 230 4.28 -14.46 6.92
CA TRP A 230 3.15 -15.31 6.57
C TRP A 230 2.55 -14.95 5.20
N ILE A 231 2.26 -13.67 4.95
CA ILE A 231 1.74 -13.18 3.68
C ILE A 231 2.70 -13.51 2.53
N VAL A 232 3.99 -13.21 2.70
CA VAL A 232 5.03 -13.49 1.70
C VAL A 232 5.18 -15.00 1.48
N GLY A 233 5.23 -15.79 2.56
CA GLY A 233 5.33 -17.25 2.48
C GLY A 233 4.17 -17.89 1.73
N VAL A 234 2.93 -17.42 1.97
CA VAL A 234 1.74 -17.88 1.25
C VAL A 234 1.79 -17.47 -0.22
N ALA A 235 2.20 -16.24 -0.52
CA ALA A 235 2.36 -15.77 -1.89
C ALA A 235 3.40 -16.63 -2.65
N LEU A 236 4.55 -16.86 -2.05
CA LEU A 236 5.59 -17.74 -2.62
C LEU A 236 5.09 -19.18 -2.81
N ALA A 237 4.42 -19.75 -1.80
CA ALA A 237 3.86 -21.11 -1.92
C ALA A 237 2.85 -21.22 -3.06
N GLN A 238 2.05 -20.18 -3.31
CA GLN A 238 1.14 -20.16 -4.46
C GLN A 238 1.87 -20.04 -5.79
N LEU A 239 2.95 -19.24 -5.84
CA LEU A 239 3.78 -19.12 -7.04
C LEU A 239 4.39 -20.47 -7.45
N PHE A 240 4.96 -21.21 -6.48
CA PHE A 240 5.56 -22.52 -6.74
C PHE A 240 4.53 -23.62 -7.04
N ARG A 241 3.28 -23.47 -6.58
CA ARG A 241 2.19 -24.42 -6.85
C ARG A 241 1.39 -24.10 -8.12
N ALA A 242 1.64 -22.98 -8.77
CA ALA A 242 1.00 -22.62 -10.02
C ALA A 242 1.41 -23.64 -11.09
N GLY A 243 0.48 -24.47 -11.53
CA GLY A 243 0.71 -25.52 -12.53
C GLY A 243 1.07 -24.91 -13.89
N ARG A 244 1.81 -25.68 -14.72
CA ARG A 244 2.26 -25.32 -16.08
C ARG A 244 1.13 -25.14 -17.11
N GLY A 245 -0.08 -24.83 -16.73
CA GLY A 245 -1.23 -24.67 -17.62
C GLY A 245 -2.17 -23.53 -17.27
N GLU A 246 -1.83 -22.70 -16.26
CA GLU A 246 -2.66 -21.57 -15.88
C GLU A 246 -2.31 -20.33 -16.74
N ALA A 247 -3.34 -19.55 -17.15
CA ALA A 247 -3.20 -18.41 -18.06
C ALA A 247 -2.21 -17.33 -17.55
N ALA A 248 -2.01 -17.23 -16.24
CA ALA A 248 -1.05 -16.30 -15.63
C ALA A 248 0.20 -17.01 -15.12
N GLY A 249 1.35 -16.70 -15.70
CA GLY A 249 2.65 -17.20 -15.22
C GLY A 249 3.00 -16.70 -13.80
N PRO A 250 3.99 -17.34 -13.12
CA PRO A 250 4.40 -16.95 -11.77
C PRO A 250 4.79 -15.47 -11.64
N LEU A 251 5.50 -14.92 -12.62
CA LEU A 251 5.95 -13.54 -12.63
C LEU A 251 4.78 -12.57 -12.75
N THR A 252 3.79 -12.87 -13.59
CA THR A 252 2.57 -12.06 -13.74
C THR A 252 1.79 -11.97 -12.44
N ARG A 253 1.74 -13.06 -11.68
CA ARG A 253 1.10 -13.09 -10.35
C ARG A 253 1.88 -12.27 -9.33
N ILE A 254 3.22 -12.35 -9.30
CA ILE A 254 4.06 -11.49 -8.46
C ILE A 254 3.76 -10.02 -8.75
N ILE A 255 3.70 -9.64 -10.01
CA ILE A 255 3.38 -8.26 -10.44
C ILE A 255 2.03 -7.83 -9.86
N GLY A 256 1.00 -8.65 -10.01
CA GLY A 256 -0.33 -8.35 -9.48
C GLY A 256 -0.32 -8.14 -7.96
N TYR A 257 0.27 -9.06 -7.19
CA TYR A 257 0.35 -8.95 -5.73
C TYR A 257 1.14 -7.72 -5.28
N VAL A 258 2.34 -7.51 -5.83
CA VAL A 258 3.20 -6.38 -5.42
C VAL A 258 2.52 -5.05 -5.75
N THR A 259 1.85 -4.94 -6.91
CA THR A 259 1.14 -3.72 -7.29
C THR A 259 -0.07 -3.46 -6.38
N ILE A 260 -0.81 -4.47 -5.96
CA ILE A 260 -1.90 -4.31 -4.97
C ILE A 260 -1.32 -3.85 -3.63
N LEU A 261 -0.29 -4.54 -3.13
CA LEU A 261 0.29 -4.27 -1.81
C LEU A 261 0.85 -2.85 -1.69
N VAL A 262 1.48 -2.33 -2.73
CA VAL A 262 2.02 -0.96 -2.70
C VAL A 262 0.92 0.10 -2.55
N TRP A 263 -0.22 -0.07 -3.20
CA TRP A 263 -1.35 0.85 -3.06
C TRP A 263 -2.05 0.73 -1.71
N VAL A 264 -2.13 -0.49 -1.17
CA VAL A 264 -2.60 -0.73 0.22
C VAL A 264 -1.69 -0.04 1.22
N MET A 265 -0.35 -0.16 1.05
CA MET A 265 0.62 0.54 1.90
C MET A 265 0.48 2.06 1.81
N GLY A 266 0.30 2.61 0.60
CA GLY A 266 0.09 4.05 0.40
C GLY A 266 -1.19 4.58 1.05
N ALA A 267 -2.28 3.84 0.95
CA ALA A 267 -3.55 4.17 1.61
C ALA A 267 -3.41 4.12 3.14
N ALA A 268 -2.76 3.08 3.66
CA ALA A 268 -2.49 2.93 5.08
C ALA A 268 -1.64 4.08 5.61
N ALA A 269 -0.49 4.36 4.99
CA ALA A 269 0.38 5.46 5.39
C ALA A 269 -0.35 6.81 5.35
N GLY A 270 -1.23 7.03 4.37
CA GLY A 270 -2.08 8.22 4.30
C GLY A 270 -2.99 8.37 5.51
N ARG A 271 -3.55 7.27 6.02
CA ARG A 271 -4.37 7.28 7.23
C ARG A 271 -3.53 7.52 8.48
N TRP A 272 -2.30 6.98 8.53
CA TRP A 272 -1.39 7.19 9.66
C TRP A 272 -0.97 8.63 9.86
N ILE A 273 -0.85 9.43 8.79
CA ILE A 273 -0.58 10.88 8.88
C ILE A 273 -1.57 11.59 9.80
N ALA A 274 -2.81 11.11 9.89
CA ALA A 274 -3.82 11.71 10.75
C ALA A 274 -3.55 11.51 12.25
N PHE A 275 -2.69 10.57 12.62
CA PHE A 275 -2.38 10.20 14.00
C PHE A 275 -0.91 10.44 14.39
N ALA A 276 -0.09 10.90 13.46
CA ALA A 276 1.32 11.22 13.68
C ALA A 276 1.51 12.65 14.21
#